data_e74492b9f891c1b7f8abedca1d787f51
#
_entry.id   e74492b9f891c1b7f8abedca1d787f51
#
_cell.length_a   1.000
_cell.length_b   1.000
_cell.length_c   1.000
_cell.angle_alpha   90.00
_cell.angle_beta   90.00
_cell.angle_gamma   90.00
#
_symmetry.space_group_name_H-M   'P 1'
#
loop_
_entity.id
_entity.type
_entity.pdbx_description
1 polymer ?
#
loop_
_entity_poly.entity_id
_entity_poly.type
_entity_poly.pdbx_seq_one_letter_code
_entity_poly.pdbx_strand_id
1 'polypeptide(L)' 'MNVIIVGCGRVGAELAYRLFTNGHRVCVIDRSQEAFKDLPPDFRGRTLEGDVLSEAVLHRAGIDSTCLLYTSRR' A
#
# COMPACT_ATOMS: atom_id res chain seq x y z
N MET A 1 7.45 10.39 -5.41
CA MET A 1 6.04 10.19 -5.79
C MET A 1 5.33 9.45 -4.67
N ASN A 2 4.09 9.80 -4.41
CA ASN A 2 3.26 9.10 -3.45
C ASN A 2 2.48 7.99 -4.16
N VAL A 3 2.56 6.77 -3.63
CA VAL A 3 1.92 5.62 -4.24
C VAL A 3 1.04 4.92 -3.19
N ILE A 4 -0.18 4.62 -3.57
CA ILE A 4 -1.09 3.83 -2.73
C ILE A 4 -1.34 2.51 -3.43
N ILE A 5 -1.05 1.42 -2.75
CA ILE A 5 -1.27 0.07 -3.27
C ILE A 5 -2.46 -0.53 -2.54
N VAL A 6 -3.48 -0.88 -3.30
CA VAL A 6 -4.69 -1.50 -2.78
C VAL A 6 -4.58 -3.00 -2.94
N GLY A 7 -4.61 -3.69 -1.82
CA GLY A 7 -4.40 -5.12 -1.81
C GLY A 7 -2.93 -5.46 -1.66
N CYS A 8 -2.59 -6.19 -0.63
CA CYS A 8 -1.24 -6.70 -0.43
C CYS A 8 -1.13 -8.11 -1.01
N GLY A 9 -0.63 -9.05 -0.25
CA GLY A 9 -0.33 -10.36 -0.77
C GLY A 9 1.05 -10.35 -1.40
N ARG A 10 1.38 -11.42 -2.12
CA ARG A 10 2.73 -11.60 -2.63
C ARG A 10 3.11 -10.55 -3.68
N VAL A 11 2.22 -10.33 -4.63
CA VAL A 11 2.50 -9.39 -5.72
C VAL A 11 2.50 -7.95 -5.22
N GLY A 12 1.51 -7.60 -4.40
CA GLY A 12 1.43 -6.25 -3.86
C GLY A 12 2.61 -5.92 -2.96
N ALA A 13 3.06 -6.88 -2.15
CA ALA A 13 4.21 -6.69 -1.28
C ALA A 13 5.49 -6.49 -2.08
N GLU A 14 5.68 -7.26 -3.14
CA GLU A 14 6.85 -7.10 -3.99
C GLU A 14 6.88 -5.74 -4.66
N LEU A 15 5.75 -5.31 -5.20
CA LEU A 15 5.65 -4.00 -5.84
C LEU A 15 5.90 -2.89 -4.83
N ALA A 16 5.32 -3.00 -3.64
CA ALA A 16 5.51 -2.01 -2.58
C ALA A 16 6.98 -1.86 -2.22
N TYR A 17 7.67 -2.97 -2.08
CA TYR A 17 9.07 -2.96 -1.72
C TYR A 17 9.93 -2.32 -2.82
N ARG A 18 9.66 -2.67 -4.07
CA ARG A 18 10.40 -2.07 -5.20
C ARG A 18 10.22 -0.57 -5.26
N LEU A 19 9.00 -0.09 -5.10
CA LEU A 19 8.74 1.34 -5.12
C LEU A 19 9.38 2.04 -3.93
N PHE A 20 9.33 1.41 -2.78
CA PHE A 20 9.94 1.94 -1.58
C PHE A 20 11.46 2.09 -1.75
N THR A 21 12.13 1.07 -2.30
CA THR A 21 13.58 1.11 -2.48
C THR A 21 14.00 2.11 -3.56
N ASN A 22 13.08 2.50 -4.44
CA ASN A 22 13.32 3.52 -5.44
C ASN A 22 13.04 4.95 -4.95
N GLY A 23 12.76 5.08 -3.65
CA GLY A 23 12.60 6.41 -3.06
C GLY A 23 11.17 6.95 -3.05
N HIS A 24 10.20 6.16 -3.45
CA HIS A 24 8.80 6.57 -3.42
C HIS A 24 8.19 6.38 -2.04
N ARG A 25 7.22 7.21 -1.70
CA ARG A 25 6.42 7.03 -0.50
C ARG A 25 5.30 6.05 -0.82
N VAL A 26 5.28 4.94 -0.10
CA VAL A 26 4.34 3.85 -0.38
C VAL A 26 3.42 3.64 0.80
N CYS A 27 2.13 3.54 0.53
CA CYS A 27 1.12 3.13 1.50
C CYS A 27 0.39 1.92 0.94
N VAL A 28 0.30 0.86 1.72
CA VAL A 28 -0.38 -0.38 1.33
C VAL A 28 -1.65 -0.52 2.16
N ILE A 29 -2.76 -0.74 1.50
CA ILE A 29 -4.06 -0.91 2.13
C ILE A 29 -4.58 -2.31 1.85
N ASP A 30 -5.02 -3.01 2.90
CA ASP A 30 -5.65 -4.31 2.76
C ASP A 30 -6.68 -4.50 3.88
N ARG A 31 -7.67 -5.32 3.61
CA ARG A 31 -8.69 -5.67 4.60
C ARG A 31 -8.15 -6.52 5.72
N SER A 32 -7.13 -7.31 5.43
CA SER A 32 -6.56 -8.26 6.36
C SER A 32 -5.16 -7.85 6.74
N GLN A 33 -4.92 -7.72 8.03
CA GLN A 33 -3.58 -7.42 8.53
C GLN A 33 -2.60 -8.55 8.20
N GLU A 34 -3.09 -9.77 8.04
CA GLU A 34 -2.23 -10.90 7.67
C GLU A 34 -1.61 -10.73 6.28
N ALA A 35 -2.28 -10.01 5.39
CA ALA A 35 -1.74 -9.78 4.06
C ALA A 35 -0.41 -9.02 4.09
N PHE A 36 -0.14 -8.29 5.16
CA PHE A 36 1.11 -7.54 5.29
C PHE A 36 2.31 -8.40 5.66
N LYS A 37 2.10 -9.67 5.97
CA LYS A 37 3.19 -10.58 6.31
C LYS A 37 4.18 -10.77 5.17
N ASP A 38 3.73 -10.60 3.94
CA ASP A 38 4.59 -10.77 2.78
C ASP A 38 5.55 -9.59 2.58
N LEU A 39 5.34 -8.50 3.32
CA LEU A 39 6.25 -7.35 3.25
C LEU A 39 7.57 -7.67 3.94
N PRO A 40 8.71 -7.31 3.33
CA PRO A 40 10.00 -7.52 3.97
C PRO A 40 10.14 -6.73 5.28
N PRO A 41 10.95 -7.21 6.23
CA PRO A 41 11.10 -6.54 7.52
C PRO A 41 11.74 -5.16 7.43
N ASP A 42 12.46 -4.87 6.36
CA ASP A 42 13.07 -3.55 6.15
C ASP A 42 12.15 -2.58 5.37
N PHE A 43 10.93 -3.00 5.06
CA PHE A 43 9.96 -2.10 4.45
C PHE A 43 9.51 -1.05 5.46
N ARG A 44 9.71 0.22 5.13
CA ARG A 44 9.39 1.35 6.00
C ARG A 44 8.19 2.16 5.53
N GLY A 45 7.47 1.67 4.54
CA GLY A 45 6.24 2.31 4.10
C GLY A 45 5.12 2.15 5.11
N ARG A 46 3.99 2.78 4.82
CA ARG A 46 2.81 2.72 5.68
C ARG A 46 1.95 1.52 5.30
N THR A 47 1.33 0.92 6.29
CA THR A 47 0.33 -0.11 6.08
C THR A 47 -0.94 0.29 6.81
N LEU A 48 -2.07 0.11 6.14
CA LEU A 48 -3.38 0.42 6.72
C LEU A 48 -4.31 -0.77 6.52
N GLU A 49 -4.89 -1.23 7.61
CA GLU A 49 -5.93 -2.23 7.55
C GLU A 49 -7.28 -1.53 7.40
N GLY A 50 -8.05 -1.91 6.39
CA GLY A 50 -9.37 -1.33 6.20
C GLY A 50 -9.93 -1.61 4.82
N ASP A 51 -11.15 -1.13 4.61
CA ASP A 51 -11.84 -1.27 3.35
C ASP A 51 -11.41 -0.15 2.41
N VAL A 52 -10.84 -0.52 1.30
CA VAL A 52 -10.38 0.44 0.29
C VAL A 52 -11.52 1.31 -0.27
N LEU A 53 -12.75 0.83 -0.20
CA LEU A 53 -13.90 1.59 -0.65
C LEU A 53 -14.29 2.69 0.33
N SER A 54 -13.71 2.70 1.53
CA SER A 54 -13.99 3.73 2.51
C SER A 54 -13.17 4.98 2.24
N GLU A 55 -13.85 6.12 2.10
CA GLU A 55 -13.18 7.40 1.94
C GLU A 55 -12.26 7.71 3.12
N ALA A 56 -12.67 7.33 4.33
CA ALA A 56 -11.87 7.57 5.51
C ALA A 56 -10.52 6.85 5.45
N VAL A 57 -10.50 5.62 4.93
CA VAL A 57 -9.25 4.87 4.77
C VAL A 57 -8.37 5.53 3.73
N LEU A 58 -8.94 5.95 2.62
CA LEU A 58 -8.18 6.62 1.56
C LEU A 58 -7.60 7.95 2.06
N HIS A 59 -8.36 8.71 2.84
CA HIS A 59 -7.85 9.94 3.43
C HIS A 59 -6.70 9.68 4.40
N ARG A 60 -6.79 8.62 5.19
CA ARG A 60 -5.69 8.23 6.08
C ARG A 60 -4.43 7.85 5.30
N ALA A 61 -4.61 7.26 4.14
CA ALA A 61 -3.50 6.89 3.27
C ALA A 61 -2.85 8.10 2.63
N GLY A 62 -3.51 9.27 2.70
CA GLY A 62 -2.98 10.49 2.11
C GLY A 62 -3.27 10.60 0.63
N ILE A 63 -4.41 10.07 0.18
CA ILE A 63 -4.76 10.15 -1.22
C ILE A 63 -5.04 11.61 -1.60
N ASP A 64 -4.43 12.04 -2.68
CA ASP A 64 -4.66 13.35 -3.27
C ASP A 64 -4.39 13.28 -4.76
N SER A 65 -4.40 14.43 -5.43
CA SER A 65 -4.20 14.49 -6.88
C SER A 65 -2.80 14.08 -7.32
N THR A 66 -1.85 14.00 -6.41
CA THR A 66 -0.48 13.62 -6.74
C THR A 66 -0.19 12.15 -6.48
N CYS A 67 -1.14 11.42 -5.90
CA CYS A 67 -0.97 10.01 -5.60
C CYS A 67 -1.24 9.14 -6.81
N LEU A 68 -0.38 8.13 -6.99
CA LEU A 68 -0.64 7.07 -7.95
C LEU A 68 -1.34 5.92 -7.21
N LEU A 69 -2.48 5.52 -7.70
CA LEU A 69 -3.24 4.42 -7.12
C LEU A 69 -2.99 3.15 -7.94
N TYR A 70 -2.59 2.10 -7.28
CA TYR A 70 -2.38 0.80 -7.90
C TYR A 70 -3.24 -0.24 -7.19
N THR A 71 -4.00 -1.01 -7.95
CA THR A 71 -4.83 -2.07 -7.41
C THR A 71 -4.19 -3.41 -7.73
N SER A 72 -3.77 -4.12 -6.68
CA SER A 72 -3.21 -5.44 -6.83
C SER A 72 -4.34 -6.47 -6.82
N ARG A 73 -4.31 -7.38 -7.76
CA ARG A 73 -5.24 -8.51 -7.79
C ARG A 73 -4.50 -9.78 -7.43
N ARG A 74 -5.17 -10.61 -6.68
CA ARG A 74 -4.66 -11.93 -6.38
C ARG A 74 -4.94 -12.89 -7.52
#